data_3cd9d8f1e4793bb2f486aadb3416e082
#
_entry.id   3cd9d8f1e4793bb2f486aadb3416e082
#
_cell.length_a   1.000
_cell.length_b   1.000
_cell.length_c   1.000
_cell.angle_alpha   90.00
_cell.angle_beta   90.00
_cell.angle_gamma   90.00
#
_symmetry.space_group_name_H-M   'P 1'
#
loop_
_entity.id
_entity.type
_entity.pdbx_description
1 polymer ?
#
loop_
_entity_poly.entity_id
_entity_poly.type
_entity_poly.pdbx_seq_one_letter_code
_entity_poly.pdbx_strand_id
1 'polypeptide(L)'
;MKTIVSHINGHDYLYAYDRVYIAHGVSKQIQKSLGPTRLTIDIASKDIEFQLYVKQQEVKYRLAYWHPKIQDPRFLAYIPIEKMERLRSELYRAKKNMGPLGTQLMEAGFLVDFIYNSNRLEGSKVPRTRVEKEVREKKTSKGEVGNALRALVEVNTNFRFNAKQIVKLHSILMAHEPEKIGLRKDRVIVGNSEVLPWNEVKDALVELCRWYEKSRLIMYPPELAFDFYYQFERIHPFEDGNGRTGRLIMNRILRDHKYHPMIISWRRRQAQENAFIKRIEGRKEYFHRFMKEEFVKTYEIYIAKIESALGVDRLSKVFMQPSAHYE
;
A
#
# COMPACT_ATOMS: atom_id res chain seq x y z
N MET A 1 13.79 12.67 -18.13
CA MET A 1 14.20 13.94 -17.47
C MET A 1 13.56 15.12 -18.19
N LYS A 2 13.08 16.14 -17.46
CA LYS A 2 12.69 17.44 -18.03
C LYS A 2 13.82 18.43 -17.78
N THR A 3 14.06 19.32 -18.73
CA THR A 3 15.15 20.30 -18.61
C THR A 3 14.66 21.72 -18.87
N ILE A 4 15.37 22.69 -18.29
CA ILE A 4 15.18 24.11 -18.49
C ILE A 4 16.53 24.83 -18.52
N VAL A 5 16.67 25.85 -19.35
CA VAL A 5 17.83 26.72 -19.34
C VAL A 5 17.56 27.91 -18.40
N SER A 6 18.52 28.23 -17.54
CA SER A 6 18.47 29.37 -16.65
C SER A 6 19.69 30.27 -16.89
N HIS A 7 19.46 31.56 -17.03
CA HIS A 7 20.51 32.57 -17.19
C HIS A 7 20.95 33.08 -15.81
N ILE A 8 22.20 32.84 -15.44
CA ILE A 8 22.77 33.24 -14.13
C ILE A 8 24.11 33.92 -14.37
N ASN A 9 24.26 35.14 -13.87
CA ASN A 9 25.50 35.93 -13.97
C ASN A 9 26.10 35.99 -15.38
N GLY A 10 25.28 36.22 -16.41
CA GLY A 10 25.74 36.34 -17.80
C GLY A 10 26.01 35.00 -18.51
N HIS A 11 25.67 33.85 -17.89
CA HIS A 11 25.89 32.53 -18.44
C HIS A 11 24.63 31.68 -18.40
N ASP A 12 24.47 30.80 -19.40
CA ASP A 12 23.36 29.85 -19.50
C ASP A 12 23.76 28.52 -18.89
N TYR A 13 22.90 28.01 -17.99
CA TYR A 13 23.01 26.72 -17.34
C TYR A 13 21.81 25.85 -17.65
N LEU A 14 22.08 24.58 -17.94
CA LEU A 14 21.04 23.56 -18.09
C LEU A 14 20.70 22.96 -16.72
N TYR A 15 19.43 22.96 -16.38
CA TYR A 15 18.90 22.34 -15.17
C TYR A 15 17.96 21.20 -15.53
N ALA A 16 18.08 20.08 -14.81
CA ALA A 16 17.06 19.04 -14.76
C ALA A 16 16.06 19.35 -13.66
N TYR A 17 14.78 19.04 -13.90
CA TYR A 17 13.74 19.16 -12.87
C TYR A 17 12.72 18.04 -12.94
N ASP A 18 12.11 17.71 -11.78
CA ASP A 18 11.00 16.80 -11.62
C ASP A 18 10.11 17.30 -10.48
N ARG A 19 8.86 16.83 -10.44
CA ARG A 19 7.92 17.11 -9.35
C ARG A 19 7.58 15.82 -8.62
N VAL A 20 7.80 15.79 -7.32
CA VAL A 20 7.49 14.64 -6.48
C VAL A 20 6.27 14.90 -5.60
N TYR A 21 5.46 13.87 -5.45
CA TYR A 21 4.30 13.88 -4.57
C TYR A 21 4.73 13.59 -3.13
N ILE A 22 4.35 14.44 -2.20
CA ILE A 22 4.62 14.27 -0.76
C ILE A 22 3.37 13.76 -0.04
N ALA A 23 2.24 14.48 -0.20
CA ALA A 23 0.95 14.18 0.40
C ALA A 23 -0.18 14.79 -0.43
N HIS A 24 -1.43 14.55 -0.04
CA HIS A 24 -2.58 15.16 -0.71
C HIS A 24 -2.43 16.69 -0.75
N GLY A 25 -2.50 17.28 -1.94
CA GLY A 25 -2.29 18.71 -2.15
C GLY A 25 -0.84 19.20 -1.96
N VAL A 26 0.11 18.33 -1.57
CA VAL A 26 1.50 18.71 -1.31
C VAL A 26 2.44 18.04 -2.28
N SER A 27 3.15 18.84 -3.07
CA SER A 27 4.21 18.37 -3.97
C SER A 27 5.43 19.29 -3.87
N LYS A 28 6.60 18.77 -4.25
CA LYS A 28 7.85 19.54 -4.25
C LYS A 28 8.49 19.44 -5.63
N GLN A 29 8.94 20.57 -6.17
CA GLN A 29 9.81 20.59 -7.34
C GLN A 29 11.24 20.33 -6.88
N ILE A 30 11.91 19.40 -7.54
CA ILE A 30 13.32 19.07 -7.34
C ILE A 30 14.07 19.53 -8.57
N GLN A 31 15.14 20.25 -8.38
CA GLN A 31 15.95 20.79 -9.47
C GLN A 31 17.43 20.53 -9.18
N LYS A 32 18.20 20.21 -10.23
CA LYS A 32 19.65 20.00 -10.17
C LYS A 32 20.31 20.58 -11.41
N SER A 33 21.40 21.32 -11.24
CA SER A 33 22.21 21.79 -12.35
C SER A 33 22.90 20.64 -13.07
N LEU A 34 22.87 20.64 -14.39
CA LEU A 34 23.58 19.70 -15.24
C LEU A 34 24.89 20.32 -15.79
N GLY A 35 25.08 21.62 -15.61
CA GLY A 35 26.26 22.35 -16.07
C GLY A 35 25.92 23.49 -17.03
N PRO A 36 26.93 24.28 -17.43
CA PRO A 36 26.78 25.34 -18.40
C PRO A 36 26.47 24.79 -19.79
N THR A 37 25.58 25.44 -20.54
CA THR A 37 25.12 25.00 -21.87
C THR A 37 26.22 25.00 -22.94
N ARG A 38 27.28 25.72 -22.71
CA ARG A 38 28.46 25.77 -23.59
C ARG A 38 29.30 24.48 -23.59
N LEU A 39 29.10 23.59 -22.61
CA LEU A 39 29.79 22.32 -22.53
C LEU A 39 28.94 21.21 -23.14
N THR A 40 29.60 20.21 -23.75
CA THR A 40 28.91 18.98 -24.17
C THR A 40 28.45 18.22 -22.93
N ILE A 41 27.12 18.04 -22.79
CA ILE A 41 26.51 17.36 -21.64
C ILE A 41 26.08 15.97 -22.10
N ASP A 42 26.61 14.92 -21.49
CA ASP A 42 26.10 13.56 -21.65
C ASP A 42 24.75 13.42 -20.93
N ILE A 43 23.67 13.63 -21.68
CA ILE A 43 22.31 13.63 -21.17
C ILE A 43 21.93 12.26 -20.59
N ALA A 44 22.42 11.14 -21.14
CA ALA A 44 22.07 9.80 -20.67
C ALA A 44 22.64 9.54 -19.26
N SER A 45 23.93 9.77 -19.06
CA SER A 45 24.56 9.66 -17.73
C SER A 45 23.94 10.62 -16.73
N LYS A 46 23.66 11.87 -17.16
CA LYS A 46 23.06 12.88 -16.30
C LYS A 46 21.60 12.56 -15.94
N ASP A 47 20.85 11.90 -16.80
CA ASP A 47 19.51 11.43 -16.46
C ASP A 47 19.52 10.38 -15.34
N ILE A 48 20.40 9.40 -15.40
CA ILE A 48 20.56 8.38 -14.34
C ILE A 48 20.91 9.07 -13.01
N GLU A 49 21.93 9.93 -13.02
CA GLU A 49 22.36 10.67 -11.84
C GLU A 49 21.23 11.54 -11.25
N PHE A 50 20.46 12.19 -12.12
CA PHE A 50 19.33 13.01 -11.71
C PHE A 50 18.19 12.17 -11.12
N GLN A 51 17.84 11.02 -11.70
CA GLN A 51 16.81 10.13 -11.17
C GLN A 51 17.17 9.61 -9.76
N LEU A 52 18.44 9.33 -9.51
CA LEU A 52 18.95 8.98 -8.19
C LEU A 52 18.78 10.11 -7.18
N TYR A 53 19.21 11.30 -7.58
CA TYR A 53 19.08 12.50 -6.77
C TYR A 53 17.60 12.78 -6.41
N VAL A 54 16.70 12.70 -7.40
CA VAL A 54 15.26 12.90 -7.18
C VAL A 54 14.70 11.86 -6.20
N LYS A 55 15.11 10.58 -6.31
CA LYS A 55 14.71 9.52 -5.38
C LYS A 55 15.11 9.86 -3.94
N GLN A 56 16.35 10.28 -3.72
CA GLN A 56 16.85 10.65 -2.40
C GLN A 56 16.11 11.86 -1.82
N GLN A 57 15.92 12.92 -2.63
CA GLN A 57 15.20 14.11 -2.20
C GLN A 57 13.71 13.82 -1.91
N GLU A 58 13.05 12.97 -2.70
CA GLU A 58 11.68 12.54 -2.45
C GLU A 58 11.55 11.88 -1.07
N VAL A 59 12.41 10.92 -0.76
CA VAL A 59 12.42 10.24 0.53
C VAL A 59 12.65 11.24 1.67
N LYS A 60 13.66 12.11 1.53
CA LYS A 60 13.96 13.17 2.51
C LYS A 60 12.76 14.08 2.80
N TYR A 61 12.10 14.59 1.75
CA TYR A 61 10.94 15.48 1.92
C TYR A 61 9.75 14.74 2.51
N ARG A 62 9.52 13.49 2.14
CA ARG A 62 8.43 12.70 2.71
C ARG A 62 8.68 12.36 4.18
N LEU A 63 9.90 12.01 4.56
CA LEU A 63 10.26 11.79 5.96
C LEU A 63 10.06 13.05 6.79
N ALA A 64 10.57 14.19 6.32
CA ALA A 64 10.39 15.47 7.01
C ALA A 64 8.91 15.84 7.19
N TYR A 65 8.06 15.49 6.22
CA TYR A 65 6.62 15.78 6.28
C TYR A 65 5.85 14.79 7.18
N TRP A 66 6.17 13.49 7.12
CA TRP A 66 5.37 12.45 7.75
C TRP A 66 5.87 12.04 9.13
N HIS A 67 7.18 12.13 9.41
CA HIS A 67 7.72 11.73 10.72
C HIS A 67 7.03 12.44 11.90
N PRO A 68 6.78 13.77 11.85
CA PRO A 68 6.05 14.46 12.93
C PRO A 68 4.56 14.11 13.02
N LYS A 69 4.02 13.38 12.05
CA LYS A 69 2.60 13.01 11.94
C LYS A 69 2.32 11.56 12.31
N ILE A 70 3.31 10.86 12.83
CA ILE A 70 3.14 9.53 13.42
C ILE A 70 2.43 9.72 14.75
N GLN A 71 1.27 9.09 14.89
CA GLN A 71 0.42 9.28 16.09
C GLN A 71 0.86 8.38 17.24
N ASP A 72 1.38 7.20 16.95
CA ASP A 72 1.89 6.29 17.97
C ASP A 72 3.42 6.11 17.81
N PRO A 73 4.24 6.61 18.76
CA PRO A 73 5.70 6.47 18.70
C PRO A 73 6.17 5.02 18.54
N ARG A 74 5.39 4.03 19.03
CA ARG A 74 5.69 2.60 18.87
C ARG A 74 5.64 2.14 17.40
N PHE A 75 4.99 2.92 16.52
CA PHE A 75 5.06 2.70 15.08
C PHE A 75 6.49 2.82 14.54
N LEU A 76 7.36 3.61 15.18
CA LEU A 76 8.76 3.76 14.78
C LEU A 76 9.63 2.54 15.14
N ALA A 77 9.14 1.66 16.01
CA ALA A 77 9.90 0.48 16.41
C ALA A 77 10.12 -0.51 15.25
N TYR A 78 11.21 -1.25 15.29
CA TYR A 78 11.66 -2.35 14.42
C TYR A 78 12.04 -1.91 12.99
N ILE A 79 11.10 -1.61 12.12
CA ILE A 79 11.38 -1.23 10.72
C ILE A 79 11.25 0.28 10.58
N PRO A 80 12.33 0.99 10.23
CA PRO A 80 12.29 2.44 10.03
C PRO A 80 11.32 2.83 8.90
N ILE A 81 10.60 3.94 9.08
CA ILE A 81 9.72 4.48 8.02
C ILE A 81 10.52 4.91 6.78
N GLU A 82 11.80 5.24 6.93
CA GLU A 82 12.71 5.51 5.82
C GLU A 82 12.80 4.32 4.86
N LYS A 83 12.91 3.09 5.36
CA LYS A 83 12.90 1.88 4.52
C LYS A 83 11.60 1.79 3.73
N MET A 84 10.46 2.07 4.36
CA MET A 84 9.15 2.03 3.70
C MET A 84 9.02 3.10 2.60
N GLU A 85 9.46 4.33 2.88
CA GLU A 85 9.43 5.43 1.91
C GLU A 85 10.40 5.20 0.74
N ARG A 86 11.58 4.65 1.01
CA ARG A 86 12.54 4.26 -0.02
C ARG A 86 11.94 3.21 -0.96
N LEU A 87 11.37 2.13 -0.41
CA LEU A 87 10.73 1.08 -1.21
C LEU A 87 9.52 1.61 -2.00
N ARG A 88 8.73 2.51 -1.41
CA ARG A 88 7.63 3.19 -2.12
C ARG A 88 8.15 3.95 -3.35
N SER A 89 9.15 4.79 -3.18
CA SER A 89 9.74 5.57 -4.28
C SER A 89 10.35 4.64 -5.34
N GLU A 90 11.02 3.58 -4.92
CA GLU A 90 11.66 2.61 -5.79
C GLU A 90 10.65 1.85 -6.66
N LEU A 91 9.61 1.27 -6.04
CA LEU A 91 8.55 0.56 -6.76
C LEU A 91 7.81 1.49 -7.73
N TYR A 92 7.50 2.72 -7.32
CA TYR A 92 6.86 3.71 -8.19
C TYR A 92 7.68 3.98 -9.46
N ARG A 93 9.01 4.17 -9.30
CA ARG A 93 9.92 4.44 -10.43
C ARG A 93 10.13 3.21 -11.30
N ALA A 94 10.28 2.04 -10.69
CA ALA A 94 10.38 0.78 -11.42
C ALA A 94 9.13 0.57 -12.31
N LYS A 95 7.93 0.79 -11.77
CA LYS A 95 6.67 0.71 -12.56
C LYS A 95 6.64 1.70 -13.73
N LYS A 96 7.09 2.93 -13.51
CA LYS A 96 7.14 3.96 -14.57
C LYS A 96 8.02 3.54 -15.74
N ASN A 97 9.06 2.76 -15.50
CA ASN A 97 10.00 2.29 -16.53
C ASN A 97 9.50 1.07 -17.31
N MET A 98 8.47 0.35 -16.83
CA MET A 98 7.93 -0.83 -17.52
C MET A 98 7.10 -0.52 -18.77
N GLY A 99 6.66 0.71 -18.94
CA GLY A 99 5.67 1.07 -19.95
C GLY A 99 4.26 0.52 -19.65
N PRO A 100 3.27 0.80 -20.52
CA PRO A 100 1.86 0.47 -20.26
C PRO A 100 1.60 -1.04 -20.15
N LEU A 101 2.13 -1.84 -21.08
CA LEU A 101 1.91 -3.29 -21.10
C LEU A 101 2.53 -3.98 -19.90
N GLY A 102 3.79 -3.66 -19.57
CA GLY A 102 4.47 -4.22 -18.41
C GLY A 102 3.75 -3.85 -17.10
N THR A 103 3.29 -2.62 -16.97
CA THR A 103 2.49 -2.18 -15.83
C THR A 103 1.19 -2.99 -15.70
N GLN A 104 0.47 -3.22 -16.82
CA GLN A 104 -0.75 -4.01 -16.83
C GLN A 104 -0.49 -5.47 -16.40
N LEU A 105 0.57 -6.10 -16.90
CA LEU A 105 0.95 -7.48 -16.53
C LEU A 105 1.32 -7.58 -15.04
N MET A 106 2.06 -6.62 -14.54
CA MET A 106 2.41 -6.55 -13.11
C MET A 106 1.17 -6.38 -12.23
N GLU A 107 0.24 -5.49 -12.60
CA GLU A 107 -1.03 -5.30 -11.87
C GLU A 107 -1.87 -6.57 -11.89
N ALA A 108 -1.97 -7.28 -13.02
CA ALA A 108 -2.66 -8.56 -13.10
C ALA A 108 -2.02 -9.60 -12.17
N GLY A 109 -0.68 -9.70 -12.15
CA GLY A 109 0.04 -10.56 -11.23
C GLY A 109 -0.21 -10.21 -9.77
N PHE A 110 -0.26 -8.91 -9.44
CA PHE A 110 -0.62 -8.45 -8.10
C PHE A 110 -2.04 -8.87 -7.71
N LEU A 111 -3.02 -8.71 -8.60
CA LEU A 111 -4.41 -9.12 -8.34
C LEU A 111 -4.50 -10.61 -8.02
N VAL A 112 -3.80 -11.45 -8.78
CA VAL A 112 -3.71 -12.90 -8.50
C VAL A 112 -3.17 -13.15 -7.10
N ASP A 113 -2.01 -12.58 -6.78
CA ASP A 113 -1.35 -12.76 -5.50
C ASP A 113 -2.22 -12.26 -4.33
N PHE A 114 -2.86 -11.10 -4.48
CA PHE A 114 -3.72 -10.52 -3.47
C PHE A 114 -4.97 -11.37 -3.22
N ILE A 115 -5.74 -11.71 -4.27
CA ILE A 115 -6.98 -12.49 -4.15
C ILE A 115 -6.66 -13.86 -3.56
N TYR A 116 -5.64 -14.54 -4.09
CA TYR A 116 -5.25 -15.85 -3.60
C TYR A 116 -4.89 -15.83 -2.11
N ASN A 117 -3.99 -14.93 -1.69
CA ASN A 117 -3.58 -14.85 -0.30
C ASN A 117 -4.73 -14.43 0.61
N SER A 118 -5.53 -13.45 0.20
CA SER A 118 -6.65 -12.93 0.99
C SER A 118 -7.72 -14.00 1.23
N ASN A 119 -8.09 -14.79 0.20
CA ASN A 119 -9.05 -15.87 0.35
C ASN A 119 -8.47 -17.05 1.15
N ARG A 120 -7.18 -17.40 0.94
CA ARG A 120 -6.52 -18.48 1.71
C ARG A 120 -6.40 -18.19 3.19
N LEU A 121 -6.24 -16.92 3.58
CA LEU A 121 -6.28 -16.49 5.00
C LEU A 121 -7.62 -16.83 5.67
N GLU A 122 -8.72 -16.77 4.93
CA GLU A 122 -10.06 -17.12 5.40
C GLU A 122 -10.41 -18.61 5.18
N GLY A 123 -9.44 -19.43 4.79
CA GLY A 123 -9.64 -20.88 4.64
C GLY A 123 -10.12 -21.35 3.27
N SER A 124 -10.25 -20.47 2.27
CA SER A 124 -10.61 -20.85 0.90
C SER A 124 -9.70 -21.96 0.35
N LYS A 125 -10.29 -22.91 -0.35
CA LYS A 125 -9.60 -24.02 -1.01
C LYS A 125 -9.39 -23.79 -2.52
N VAL A 126 -9.79 -22.62 -3.03
CA VAL A 126 -9.64 -22.29 -4.46
C VAL A 126 -8.16 -22.32 -4.85
N PRO A 127 -7.78 -23.10 -5.87
CA PRO A 127 -6.39 -23.19 -6.30
C PRO A 127 -5.94 -21.90 -7.01
N ARG A 128 -4.65 -21.57 -6.91
CA ARG A 128 -4.06 -20.39 -7.52
C ARG A 128 -4.30 -20.33 -9.03
N THR A 129 -4.21 -21.45 -9.71
CA THR A 129 -4.44 -21.56 -11.16
C THR A 129 -5.82 -21.10 -11.60
N ARG A 130 -6.86 -21.32 -10.77
CA ARG A 130 -8.19 -20.78 -11.03
C ARG A 130 -8.24 -19.26 -10.87
N VAL A 131 -7.59 -18.71 -9.85
CA VAL A 131 -7.49 -17.25 -9.67
C VAL A 131 -6.78 -16.61 -10.87
N GLU A 132 -5.67 -17.21 -11.33
CA GLU A 132 -4.90 -16.77 -12.50
C GLU A 132 -5.76 -16.75 -13.77
N LYS A 133 -6.55 -17.83 -13.98
CA LYS A 133 -7.46 -17.93 -15.13
C LYS A 133 -8.51 -16.82 -15.11
N GLU A 134 -9.21 -16.62 -14.00
CA GLU A 134 -10.28 -15.61 -13.90
C GLU A 134 -9.74 -14.17 -14.02
N VAL A 135 -8.57 -13.87 -13.45
CA VAL A 135 -7.92 -12.55 -13.60
C VAL A 135 -7.52 -12.30 -15.06
N ARG A 136 -6.94 -13.30 -15.73
CA ARG A 136 -6.52 -13.19 -17.14
C ARG A 136 -7.69 -13.02 -18.08
N GLU A 137 -8.77 -13.80 -17.89
CA GLU A 137 -9.96 -13.77 -18.75
C GLU A 137 -10.85 -12.56 -18.47
N LYS A 138 -10.56 -11.79 -17.41
CA LYS A 138 -11.41 -10.70 -16.90
C LYS A 138 -12.87 -11.12 -16.71
N LYS A 139 -13.08 -12.43 -16.51
CA LYS A 139 -14.39 -13.02 -16.25
C LYS A 139 -14.71 -12.94 -14.77
N THR A 140 -15.79 -12.26 -14.45
CA THR A 140 -16.35 -12.28 -13.11
C THR A 140 -17.30 -13.47 -12.98
N SER A 141 -16.76 -14.64 -12.64
CA SER A 141 -17.57 -15.83 -12.36
C SER A 141 -18.47 -15.61 -11.12
N LYS A 142 -19.52 -16.44 -10.99
CA LYS A 142 -20.24 -16.56 -9.72
C LYS A 142 -19.38 -17.38 -8.75
N GLY A 143 -18.88 -16.76 -7.67
CA GLY A 143 -18.03 -17.39 -6.65
C GLY A 143 -17.00 -16.45 -6.06
N GLU A 144 -16.20 -16.96 -5.12
CA GLU A 144 -15.24 -16.17 -4.33
C GLU A 144 -14.30 -15.28 -5.17
N VAL A 145 -13.72 -15.81 -6.25
CA VAL A 145 -12.76 -15.09 -7.07
C VAL A 145 -13.43 -13.97 -7.86
N GLY A 146 -14.53 -14.26 -8.54
CA GLY A 146 -15.28 -13.26 -9.31
C GLY A 146 -15.86 -12.17 -8.41
N ASN A 147 -16.31 -12.53 -7.19
CA ASN A 147 -16.78 -11.57 -6.20
C ASN A 147 -15.64 -10.67 -5.72
N ALA A 148 -14.45 -11.24 -5.45
CA ALA A 148 -13.28 -10.46 -5.08
C ALA A 148 -12.85 -9.48 -6.18
N LEU A 149 -12.92 -9.88 -7.45
CA LEU A 149 -12.66 -9.00 -8.59
C LEU A 149 -13.67 -7.85 -8.67
N ARG A 150 -14.99 -8.13 -8.51
CA ARG A 150 -16.01 -7.07 -8.47
C ARG A 150 -15.83 -6.13 -7.29
N ALA A 151 -15.52 -6.68 -6.10
CA ALA A 151 -15.25 -5.88 -4.91
C ALA A 151 -14.00 -4.99 -5.07
N LEU A 152 -12.96 -5.47 -5.75
CA LEU A 152 -11.77 -4.68 -6.10
C LEU A 152 -12.11 -3.53 -7.07
N VAL A 153 -12.98 -3.75 -8.05
CA VAL A 153 -13.44 -2.67 -8.92
C VAL A 153 -14.23 -1.65 -8.11
N GLU A 154 -15.21 -2.09 -7.32
CA GLU A 154 -16.06 -1.20 -6.50
C GLU A 154 -15.23 -0.35 -5.53
N VAL A 155 -14.31 -0.97 -4.77
CA VAL A 155 -13.49 -0.25 -3.79
C VAL A 155 -12.55 0.76 -4.45
N ASN A 156 -12.15 0.55 -5.70
CA ASN A 156 -11.23 1.44 -6.40
C ASN A 156 -11.90 2.55 -7.22
N THR A 157 -13.19 2.42 -7.53
CA THR A 157 -13.92 3.39 -8.38
C THR A 157 -14.96 4.19 -7.63
N ASN A 158 -15.84 3.53 -6.88
CA ASN A 158 -17.06 4.14 -6.34
C ASN A 158 -17.10 4.24 -4.81
N PHE A 159 -16.09 3.68 -4.13
CA PHE A 159 -16.10 3.57 -2.68
C PHE A 159 -15.92 4.91 -1.98
N ARG A 160 -16.76 5.17 -1.01
CA ARG A 160 -16.66 6.29 -0.05
C ARG A 160 -16.58 5.72 1.37
N PHE A 161 -15.79 6.34 2.22
CA PHE A 161 -15.60 5.87 3.61
C PHE A 161 -16.83 6.19 4.47
N ASN A 162 -17.85 5.35 4.38
CA ASN A 162 -19.01 5.36 5.28
C ASN A 162 -19.54 3.93 5.46
N ALA A 163 -20.28 3.72 6.55
CA ALA A 163 -20.79 2.40 6.93
C ALA A 163 -21.63 1.75 5.81
N LYS A 164 -22.47 2.52 5.11
CA LYS A 164 -23.30 2.01 4.00
C LYS A 164 -22.45 1.44 2.86
N GLN A 165 -21.38 2.11 2.49
CA GLN A 165 -20.48 1.67 1.42
C GLN A 165 -19.64 0.46 1.86
N ILE A 166 -19.27 0.36 3.13
CA ILE A 166 -18.59 -0.82 3.68
C ILE A 166 -19.52 -2.04 3.62
N VAL A 167 -20.78 -1.90 4.02
CA VAL A 167 -21.80 -2.97 3.90
C VAL A 167 -22.02 -3.35 2.44
N LYS A 168 -22.10 -2.38 1.52
CA LYS A 168 -22.20 -2.65 0.06
C LYS A 168 -20.99 -3.42 -0.45
N LEU A 169 -19.78 -3.02 -0.09
CA LEU A 169 -18.55 -3.70 -0.49
C LEU A 169 -18.55 -5.16 -0.01
N HIS A 170 -18.93 -5.39 1.24
CA HIS A 170 -19.09 -6.72 1.81
C HIS A 170 -20.14 -7.53 1.05
N SER A 171 -21.31 -6.97 0.72
CA SER A 171 -22.35 -7.68 -0.02
C SER A 171 -21.91 -8.14 -1.43
N ILE A 172 -21.07 -7.34 -2.10
CA ILE A 172 -20.46 -7.73 -3.37
C ILE A 172 -19.50 -8.90 -3.17
N LEU A 173 -18.66 -8.81 -2.13
CA LEU A 173 -17.67 -9.84 -1.82
C LEU A 173 -18.30 -11.17 -1.44
N MET A 174 -19.39 -11.12 -0.67
CA MET A 174 -20.11 -12.30 -0.14
C MET A 174 -21.32 -12.74 -0.98
N ALA A 175 -21.45 -12.24 -2.22
CA ALA A 175 -22.61 -12.57 -3.07
C ALA A 175 -22.76 -14.08 -3.42
N HIS A 176 -21.78 -14.91 -3.09
CA HIS A 176 -21.85 -16.38 -3.21
C HIS A 176 -22.44 -17.07 -1.96
N GLU A 177 -22.57 -16.34 -0.86
CA GLU A 177 -23.17 -16.77 0.42
C GLU A 177 -24.14 -15.67 0.90
N PRO A 178 -25.30 -15.53 0.24
CA PRO A 178 -26.22 -14.42 0.46
C PRO A 178 -26.79 -14.37 1.87
N GLU A 179 -26.85 -15.51 2.56
CA GLU A 179 -27.30 -15.63 3.95
C GLU A 179 -26.38 -14.93 4.95
N LYS A 180 -25.12 -14.73 4.61
CA LYS A 180 -24.12 -14.05 5.44
C LYS A 180 -23.99 -12.56 5.15
N ILE A 181 -24.85 -12.02 4.26
CA ILE A 181 -24.78 -10.62 3.87
C ILE A 181 -25.42 -9.73 4.94
N GLY A 182 -24.74 -8.65 5.30
CA GLY A 182 -25.22 -7.64 6.23
C GLY A 182 -24.48 -7.64 7.55
N LEU A 183 -24.84 -6.69 8.41
CA LEU A 183 -24.28 -6.63 9.76
C LEU A 183 -24.75 -7.85 10.56
N ARG A 184 -23.84 -8.46 11.32
CA ARG A 184 -24.14 -9.58 12.20
C ARG A 184 -25.19 -9.20 13.24
N LYS A 185 -26.00 -10.15 13.64
CA LYS A 185 -27.07 -9.99 14.62
C LYS A 185 -26.83 -10.83 15.88
N ASP A 186 -25.73 -11.55 15.91
CA ASP A 186 -25.37 -12.45 16.97
C ASP A 186 -23.97 -12.17 17.54
N ARG A 187 -23.71 -12.75 18.69
CA ARG A 187 -22.41 -12.72 19.34
C ARG A 187 -21.43 -13.59 18.56
N VAL A 188 -20.25 -13.05 18.28
CA VAL A 188 -19.16 -13.76 17.60
C VAL A 188 -17.94 -13.76 18.49
N ILE A 189 -17.22 -14.89 18.51
CA ILE A 189 -15.91 -15.02 19.16
C ILE A 189 -14.86 -15.15 18.08
N VAL A 190 -13.84 -14.32 18.12
CA VAL A 190 -12.73 -14.37 17.18
C VAL A 190 -11.46 -14.81 17.92
N GLY A 191 -11.00 -16.03 17.62
CA GLY A 191 -9.98 -16.69 18.44
C GLY A 191 -10.50 -16.90 19.86
N ASN A 192 -9.75 -16.43 20.86
CA ASN A 192 -10.13 -16.48 22.28
C ASN A 192 -10.64 -15.12 22.80
N SER A 193 -10.90 -14.17 21.90
CA SER A 193 -11.33 -12.81 22.28
C SER A 193 -12.75 -12.56 21.87
N GLU A 194 -13.52 -12.00 22.79
CA GLU A 194 -14.82 -11.45 22.51
C GLU A 194 -14.67 -10.17 21.67
N VAL A 195 -15.42 -10.10 20.58
CA VAL A 195 -15.52 -8.88 19.77
C VAL A 195 -16.65 -7.99 20.29
N LEU A 196 -16.76 -6.80 19.73
CA LEU A 196 -17.80 -5.82 20.13
C LEU A 196 -19.19 -6.47 20.15
N PRO A 197 -20.10 -6.13 21.11
CA PRO A 197 -21.49 -6.54 21.09
C PRO A 197 -22.18 -6.19 19.77
N TRP A 198 -23.04 -7.09 19.25
CA TRP A 198 -23.63 -6.94 17.92
C TRP A 198 -24.49 -5.66 17.77
N ASN A 199 -25.17 -5.25 18.83
CA ASN A 199 -25.99 -4.02 18.86
C ASN A 199 -25.16 -2.73 18.77
N GLU A 200 -23.88 -2.76 19.07
CA GLU A 200 -22.95 -1.61 18.98
C GLU A 200 -22.21 -1.54 17.64
N VAL A 201 -22.25 -2.61 16.84
CA VAL A 201 -21.48 -2.75 15.59
C VAL A 201 -21.75 -1.62 14.61
N LYS A 202 -23.01 -1.23 14.42
CA LYS A 202 -23.40 -0.20 13.46
C LYS A 202 -22.77 1.15 13.84
N ASP A 203 -22.86 1.52 15.10
CA ASP A 203 -22.36 2.80 15.59
C ASP A 203 -20.84 2.83 15.60
N ALA A 204 -20.20 1.74 16.01
CA ALA A 204 -18.75 1.59 15.95
C ALA A 204 -18.20 1.70 14.51
N LEU A 205 -18.91 1.14 13.53
CA LEU A 205 -18.53 1.25 12.12
C LEU A 205 -18.66 2.70 11.61
N VAL A 206 -19.69 3.43 12.05
CA VAL A 206 -19.84 4.86 11.74
C VAL A 206 -18.72 5.68 12.37
N GLU A 207 -18.37 5.41 13.63
CA GLU A 207 -17.28 6.10 14.32
C GLU A 207 -15.91 5.79 13.67
N LEU A 208 -15.66 4.56 13.25
CA LEU A 208 -14.45 4.21 12.50
C LEU A 208 -14.33 5.03 11.20
N CYS A 209 -15.43 5.21 10.47
CA CYS A 209 -15.42 6.03 9.27
C CYS A 209 -15.18 7.52 9.60
N ARG A 210 -15.76 8.04 10.68
CA ARG A 210 -15.51 9.41 11.15
C ARG A 210 -14.06 9.61 11.58
N TRP A 211 -13.51 8.64 12.30
CA TRP A 211 -12.10 8.66 12.70
C TRP A 211 -11.18 8.69 11.45
N TYR A 212 -11.46 7.86 10.45
CA TYR A 212 -10.72 7.87 9.19
C TYR A 212 -10.74 9.25 8.52
N GLU A 213 -11.93 9.86 8.37
CA GLU A 213 -12.05 11.18 7.72
C GLU A 213 -11.27 12.28 8.46
N LYS A 214 -11.23 12.24 9.79
CA LYS A 214 -10.43 13.16 10.61
C LYS A 214 -8.94 12.92 10.47
N SER A 215 -8.54 11.65 10.33
CA SER A 215 -7.13 11.21 10.40
C SER A 215 -6.41 11.21 9.06
N ARG A 216 -7.12 11.05 7.94
CA ARG A 216 -6.54 10.81 6.60
C ARG A 216 -5.59 11.88 6.07
N LEU A 217 -5.68 13.12 6.58
CA LEU A 217 -4.79 14.22 6.17
C LEU A 217 -3.66 14.49 7.18
N ILE A 218 -3.76 13.94 8.39
CA ILE A 218 -2.85 14.25 9.48
C ILE A 218 -2.04 13.05 9.99
N MET A 219 -2.45 11.82 9.66
CA MET A 219 -1.70 10.62 10.03
C MET A 219 -0.77 10.16 8.91
N TYR A 220 0.33 9.49 9.28
CA TYR A 220 1.18 8.77 8.35
C TYR A 220 0.38 7.66 7.64
N PRO A 221 0.32 7.63 6.30
CA PRO A 221 -0.63 6.76 5.59
C PRO A 221 -0.53 5.27 5.88
N PRO A 222 0.67 4.63 5.99
CA PRO A 222 0.75 3.24 6.42
C PRO A 222 0.23 3.00 7.83
N GLU A 223 0.52 3.90 8.79
CA GLU A 223 -0.03 3.81 10.14
C GLU A 223 -1.57 3.89 10.13
N LEU A 224 -2.12 4.86 9.40
CA LEU A 224 -3.56 5.03 9.21
C LEU A 224 -4.21 3.76 8.63
N ALA A 225 -3.62 3.19 7.57
CA ALA A 225 -4.16 2.00 6.91
C ALA A 225 -4.15 0.77 7.83
N PHE A 226 -3.05 0.59 8.57
CA PHE A 226 -2.89 -0.55 9.48
C PHE A 226 -3.81 -0.41 10.70
N ASP A 227 -3.94 0.80 11.24
CA ASP A 227 -4.82 1.06 12.37
C ASP A 227 -6.30 0.98 11.99
N PHE A 228 -6.68 1.41 10.77
CA PHE A 228 -8.02 1.19 10.24
C PHE A 228 -8.34 -0.29 10.15
N TYR A 229 -7.43 -1.09 9.56
CA TYR A 229 -7.60 -2.54 9.43
C TYR A 229 -7.76 -3.21 10.80
N TYR A 230 -6.91 -2.87 11.76
CA TYR A 230 -7.05 -3.40 13.12
C TYR A 230 -8.39 -3.05 13.77
N GLN A 231 -8.79 -1.77 13.73
CA GLN A 231 -10.06 -1.34 14.32
C GLN A 231 -11.24 -2.01 13.65
N PHE A 232 -11.20 -2.16 12.32
CA PHE A 232 -12.24 -2.86 11.56
C PHE A 232 -12.36 -4.34 11.99
N GLU A 233 -11.24 -5.04 12.13
CA GLU A 233 -11.21 -6.42 12.63
C GLU A 233 -11.71 -6.53 14.09
N ARG A 234 -11.46 -5.52 14.92
CA ARG A 234 -11.99 -5.46 16.29
C ARG A 234 -13.50 -5.24 16.38
N ILE A 235 -14.06 -4.45 15.48
CA ILE A 235 -15.50 -4.27 15.36
C ILE A 235 -16.15 -5.57 14.86
N HIS A 236 -15.49 -6.24 13.93
CA HIS A 236 -15.94 -7.49 13.31
C HIS A 236 -17.40 -7.42 12.85
N PRO A 237 -17.72 -6.51 11.90
CA PRO A 237 -19.10 -6.12 11.64
C PRO A 237 -19.99 -7.19 11.00
N PHE A 238 -19.40 -8.23 10.41
CA PHE A 238 -20.13 -9.24 9.64
C PHE A 238 -19.97 -10.62 10.26
N GLU A 239 -20.81 -11.56 9.85
CA GLU A 239 -20.70 -12.97 10.24
C GLU A 239 -19.45 -13.62 9.64
N ASP A 240 -19.18 -13.35 8.35
CA ASP A 240 -17.99 -13.80 7.62
C ASP A 240 -17.49 -12.66 6.69
N GLY A 241 -16.31 -12.81 6.09
CA GLY A 241 -15.75 -11.86 5.13
C GLY A 241 -15.14 -10.59 5.73
N ASN A 242 -15.00 -10.49 7.05
CA ASN A 242 -14.38 -9.34 7.71
C ASN A 242 -12.95 -9.12 7.24
N GLY A 243 -12.08 -10.12 7.34
CA GLY A 243 -10.70 -10.01 6.92
C GLY A 243 -10.54 -9.63 5.46
N ARG A 244 -11.32 -10.24 4.56
CA ARG A 244 -11.33 -9.90 3.12
C ARG A 244 -11.74 -8.45 2.87
N THR A 245 -12.82 -8.00 3.50
CA THR A 245 -13.32 -6.61 3.40
C THR A 245 -12.32 -5.62 3.99
N GLY A 246 -11.79 -5.89 5.17
CA GLY A 246 -10.80 -5.04 5.84
C GLY A 246 -9.52 -4.86 5.02
N ARG A 247 -8.99 -5.95 4.42
CA ARG A 247 -7.81 -5.88 3.55
C ARG A 247 -8.05 -5.10 2.25
N LEU A 248 -9.26 -5.15 1.68
CA LEU A 248 -9.64 -4.32 0.54
C LEU A 248 -9.61 -2.84 0.91
N ILE A 249 -10.21 -2.46 2.04
CA ILE A 249 -10.28 -1.07 2.49
C ILE A 249 -8.89 -0.56 2.90
N MET A 250 -8.11 -1.35 3.62
CA MET A 250 -6.72 -1.03 3.97
C MET A 250 -5.89 -0.70 2.72
N ASN A 251 -6.00 -1.51 1.69
CA ASN A 251 -5.30 -1.29 0.43
C ASN A 251 -5.84 -0.09 -0.36
N ARG A 252 -7.13 0.23 -0.22
CA ARG A 252 -7.68 1.48 -0.76
C ARG A 252 -7.08 2.69 -0.05
N ILE A 253 -6.92 2.68 1.27
CA ILE A 253 -6.26 3.76 2.03
C ILE A 253 -4.83 3.96 1.53
N LEU A 254 -4.05 2.89 1.40
CA LEU A 254 -2.69 2.97 0.86
C LEU A 254 -2.67 3.59 -0.55
N ARG A 255 -3.55 3.16 -1.43
CA ARG A 255 -3.66 3.65 -2.82
C ARG A 255 -4.03 5.13 -2.91
N ASP A 256 -4.95 5.60 -2.09
CA ASP A 256 -5.37 7.01 -2.03
C ASP A 256 -4.20 7.94 -1.70
N HIS A 257 -3.23 7.43 -0.92
CA HIS A 257 -2.01 8.13 -0.55
C HIS A 257 -0.80 7.81 -1.44
N LYS A 258 -1.04 7.21 -2.62
CA LYS A 258 0.00 6.87 -3.63
C LYS A 258 1.02 5.84 -3.14
N TYR A 259 0.60 4.94 -2.27
CA TYR A 259 1.32 3.71 -2.00
C TYR A 259 0.81 2.59 -2.89
N HIS A 260 1.66 1.63 -3.20
CA HIS A 260 1.22 0.38 -3.81
C HIS A 260 0.46 -0.43 -2.76
N PRO A 261 -0.64 -1.11 -3.10
CA PRO A 261 -1.30 -2.05 -2.21
C PRO A 261 -0.34 -3.15 -1.73
N MET A 262 -0.61 -3.71 -0.56
CA MET A 262 0.20 -4.77 0.02
C MET A 262 -0.56 -6.10 0.15
N ILE A 263 0.18 -7.17 0.33
CA ILE A 263 -0.33 -8.52 0.49
C ILE A 263 0.05 -9.03 1.88
N ILE A 264 -0.92 -9.53 2.64
CA ILE A 264 -0.65 -10.32 3.83
C ILE A 264 -0.58 -11.78 3.40
N SER A 265 0.55 -12.43 3.60
CA SER A 265 0.77 -13.81 3.18
C SER A 265 -0.05 -14.78 4.01
N TRP A 266 -0.83 -15.65 3.36
CA TRP A 266 -1.60 -16.70 4.04
C TRP A 266 -0.73 -17.66 4.86
N ARG A 267 0.53 -17.85 4.45
CA ARG A 267 1.50 -18.66 5.20
C ARG A 267 1.88 -18.05 6.54
N ARG A 268 1.55 -16.78 6.76
CA ARG A 268 1.80 -16.08 8.02
C ARG A 268 0.54 -15.86 8.85
N ARG A 269 -0.50 -16.65 8.60
CA ARG A 269 -1.78 -16.58 9.33
C ARG A 269 -1.57 -16.59 10.85
N GLN A 270 -0.81 -17.54 11.37
CA GLN A 270 -0.53 -17.63 12.81
C GLN A 270 0.21 -16.41 13.35
N ALA A 271 1.16 -15.86 12.58
CA ALA A 271 1.87 -14.64 12.96
C ALA A 271 0.94 -13.41 12.98
N GLN A 272 -0.02 -13.35 12.04
CA GLN A 272 -1.06 -12.32 12.04
C GLN A 272 -1.93 -12.42 13.29
N GLU A 273 -2.47 -13.59 13.60
CA GLU A 273 -3.31 -13.85 14.78
C GLU A 273 -2.56 -13.44 16.06
N ASN A 274 -1.31 -13.87 16.21
CA ASN A 274 -0.47 -13.50 17.36
C ASN A 274 -0.25 -11.98 17.44
N ALA A 275 -0.04 -11.30 16.31
CA ALA A 275 0.13 -9.85 16.27
C ALA A 275 -1.15 -9.10 16.72
N PHE A 276 -2.33 -9.60 16.34
CA PHE A 276 -3.61 -9.07 16.82
C PHE A 276 -3.78 -9.26 18.32
N ILE A 277 -3.51 -10.47 18.85
CA ILE A 277 -3.58 -10.77 20.29
C ILE A 277 -2.64 -9.83 21.08
N LYS A 278 -1.38 -9.66 20.62
CA LYS A 278 -0.42 -8.76 21.26
C LYS A 278 -0.93 -7.32 21.30
N ARG A 279 -1.57 -6.86 20.24
CA ARG A 279 -2.15 -5.53 20.21
C ARG A 279 -3.34 -5.38 21.17
N ILE A 280 -4.18 -6.42 21.33
CA ILE A 280 -5.26 -6.45 22.34
C ILE A 280 -4.69 -6.34 23.75
N GLU A 281 -3.54 -6.99 24.02
CA GLU A 281 -2.81 -6.91 25.26
C GLU A 281 -2.09 -5.55 25.48
N GLY A 282 -2.31 -4.56 24.64
CA GLY A 282 -1.69 -3.22 24.72
C GLY A 282 -0.33 -3.09 24.04
N ARG A 283 0.21 -4.17 23.49
CA ARG A 283 1.52 -4.21 22.80
C ARG A 283 1.36 -3.93 21.29
N LYS A 284 1.00 -2.71 20.95
CA LYS A 284 0.69 -2.27 19.57
C LYS A 284 1.86 -2.44 18.61
N GLU A 285 3.08 -2.31 19.08
CA GLU A 285 4.31 -2.41 18.28
C GLU A 285 4.45 -3.76 17.57
N TYR A 286 3.94 -4.85 18.13
CA TYR A 286 3.98 -6.18 17.49
C TYR A 286 3.08 -6.25 16.26
N PHE A 287 1.89 -5.65 16.33
CA PHE A 287 1.01 -5.56 15.18
C PHE A 287 1.61 -4.67 14.09
N HIS A 288 2.11 -3.50 14.46
CA HIS A 288 2.77 -2.59 13.52
C HIS A 288 4.01 -3.24 12.89
N ARG A 289 4.80 -3.98 13.68
CA ARG A 289 5.92 -4.76 13.16
C ARG A 289 5.48 -5.75 12.09
N PHE A 290 4.47 -6.57 12.39
CA PHE A 290 3.94 -7.56 11.45
C PHE A 290 3.46 -6.89 10.15
N MET A 291 2.68 -5.85 10.23
CA MET A 291 2.16 -5.13 9.07
C MET A 291 3.28 -4.49 8.23
N LYS A 292 4.28 -3.91 8.87
CA LYS A 292 5.46 -3.35 8.19
C LYS A 292 6.31 -4.44 7.52
N GLU A 293 6.46 -5.61 8.13
CA GLU A 293 7.14 -6.76 7.51
C GLU A 293 6.42 -7.21 6.22
N GLU A 294 5.09 -7.33 6.25
CA GLU A 294 4.29 -7.69 5.06
C GLU A 294 4.33 -6.60 3.99
N PHE A 295 4.31 -5.33 4.39
CA PHE A 295 4.50 -4.19 3.49
C PHE A 295 5.86 -4.27 2.78
N VAL A 296 6.95 -4.34 3.55
CA VAL A 296 8.32 -4.42 3.01
C VAL A 296 8.47 -5.60 2.08
N LYS A 297 8.02 -6.78 2.49
CA LYS A 297 8.10 -8.01 1.69
C LYS A 297 7.34 -7.89 0.37
N THR A 298 6.15 -7.29 0.39
CA THR A 298 5.38 -7.07 -0.84
C THR A 298 6.17 -6.18 -1.80
N TYR A 299 6.69 -5.07 -1.32
CA TYR A 299 7.43 -4.13 -2.16
C TYR A 299 8.71 -4.73 -2.73
N GLU A 300 9.51 -5.41 -1.90
CA GLU A 300 10.75 -6.07 -2.33
C GLU A 300 10.48 -7.14 -3.40
N ILE A 301 9.43 -7.96 -3.24
CA ILE A 301 9.04 -8.97 -4.24
C ILE A 301 8.65 -8.32 -5.58
N TYR A 302 7.86 -7.24 -5.55
CA TYR A 302 7.40 -6.60 -6.78
C TYR A 302 8.49 -5.77 -7.46
N ILE A 303 9.40 -5.16 -6.72
CA ILE A 303 10.61 -4.54 -7.27
C ILE A 303 11.44 -5.60 -7.99
N ALA A 304 11.74 -6.73 -7.34
CA ALA A 304 12.52 -7.81 -7.94
C ALA A 304 11.86 -8.41 -9.20
N LYS A 305 10.53 -8.59 -9.21
CA LYS A 305 9.78 -9.02 -10.40
C LYS A 305 9.93 -8.05 -11.57
N ILE A 306 9.87 -6.74 -11.30
CA ILE A 306 10.02 -5.71 -12.32
C ILE A 306 11.46 -5.70 -12.86
N GLU A 307 12.46 -5.74 -11.99
CA GLU A 307 13.87 -5.76 -12.38
C GLU A 307 14.18 -6.96 -13.27
N SER A 308 13.70 -8.15 -12.88
CA SER A 308 13.82 -9.37 -13.69
C SER A 308 13.16 -9.23 -15.06
N ALA A 309 11.97 -8.64 -15.13
CA ALA A 309 11.24 -8.44 -16.39
C ALA A 309 11.90 -7.42 -17.32
N LEU A 310 12.63 -6.45 -16.78
CA LEU A 310 13.38 -5.45 -17.53
C LEU A 310 14.77 -5.92 -17.95
N GLY A 311 15.20 -7.14 -17.58
CA GLY A 311 16.55 -7.65 -17.85
C GLY A 311 17.63 -6.89 -17.09
N VAL A 312 17.27 -6.12 -16.08
CA VAL A 312 18.18 -5.34 -15.24
C VAL A 312 18.75 -6.26 -14.18
N ASP A 313 19.90 -6.87 -14.49
CA ASP A 313 20.64 -7.61 -13.48
C ASP A 313 21.20 -6.60 -12.46
N ARG A 314 20.49 -6.46 -11.34
CA ARG A 314 20.88 -5.80 -10.09
C ARG A 314 21.64 -4.47 -10.19
N LEU A 315 21.00 -3.43 -10.67
CA LEU A 315 21.33 -2.07 -10.21
C LEU A 315 21.15 -1.93 -8.67
N SER A 316 20.49 -2.87 -8.03
CA SER A 316 20.27 -2.91 -6.59
C SER A 316 21.55 -2.98 -5.75
N LYS A 317 22.65 -3.57 -6.23
CA LYS A 317 23.92 -3.60 -5.49
C LYS A 317 24.59 -2.23 -5.40
N VAL A 318 24.41 -1.36 -6.39
CA VAL A 318 24.93 0.02 -6.37
C VAL A 318 24.08 0.92 -5.45
N PHE A 319 22.80 0.58 -5.24
CA PHE A 319 21.86 1.37 -4.46
C PHE A 319 21.74 0.94 -2.99
N MET A 320 22.35 -0.19 -2.59
CA MET A 320 22.27 -0.75 -1.24
C MET A 320 23.47 -0.47 -0.37
N GLN A 321 24.44 0.33 -0.80
CA GLN A 321 25.45 0.78 0.14
C GLN A 321 24.79 1.78 1.10
N PRO A 322 24.71 1.49 2.41
CA PRO A 322 24.43 2.51 3.39
C PRO A 322 25.54 3.56 3.24
N SER A 323 25.13 4.83 3.16
CA SER A 323 26.08 5.92 3.33
C SER A 323 26.74 5.75 4.70
N ALA A 324 27.90 5.08 4.74
CA ALA A 324 28.83 5.21 5.83
C ALA A 324 29.23 6.69 5.89
N HIS A 325 29.26 7.21 7.08
CA HIS A 325 29.64 8.54 7.51
C HIS A 325 28.49 9.55 7.68
N TYR A 326 27.90 9.48 8.87
CA TYR A 326 27.62 10.68 9.66
C TYR A 326 28.23 10.40 11.06
N GLU A 327 29.45 10.85 11.24
CA GLU A 327 29.97 11.30 12.55
C GLU A 327 29.36 12.65 12.88
#